data_1048a03d439aa729a59b1225f3420247
#
_entry.id   1048a03d439aa729a59b1225f3420247
#
_cell.length_a   1.000
_cell.length_b   1.000
_cell.length_c   1.000
_cell.angle_alpha   90.00
_cell.angle_beta   90.00
_cell.angle_gamma   90.00
#
_symmetry.space_group_name_H-M   'P 1'
#
loop_
_entity.id
_entity.type
_entity.pdbx_description
1 polymer ?
#
loop_
_entity_poly.entity_id
_entity_poly.type
_entity_poly.pdbx_seq_one_letter_code
_entity_poly.pdbx_strand_id
1 'polypeptide(L)'
;MVVLFRINSVSTQIFYSACSLAFLLTLSHVSFANECADNIRSTDVQRFDDNHDGTLTDIDSGLTWMRCALGQHWDGNTCLGQPGHYTWQSAQQTVREFNQVGGYVEHKDWRVPKLPELAGIVERHCNNPRINLQLFPATPATYFWAFDTKPKTYDQAYVMDFGNKGVTTLLKSDQALVRLVRGRQ
;
A
#
# COMPACT_ATOMS: atom_id res chain seq x y z
N MET A 1 -9.20 72.05 61.09
CA MET A 1 -7.80 71.61 61.28
C MET A 1 -7.78 70.10 61.04
N VAL A 2 -7.41 69.77 59.76
CA VAL A 2 -7.48 68.40 59.25
C VAL A 2 -6.03 67.92 59.13
N VAL A 3 -5.74 66.82 59.83
CA VAL A 3 -4.40 66.17 59.80
C VAL A 3 -4.47 65.05 58.80
N LEU A 4 -3.71 65.13 57.70
CA LEU A 4 -3.54 64.13 56.73
C LEU A 4 -2.50 63.09 57.10
N PHE A 5 -2.91 61.84 57.33
CA PHE A 5 -1.98 60.72 57.46
C PHE A 5 -1.63 60.13 56.10
N ARG A 6 -0.36 60.16 55.69
CA ARG A 6 0.18 59.48 54.54
C ARG A 6 0.41 58.02 54.87
N ILE A 7 -0.23 57.11 54.18
CA ILE A 7 0.06 55.68 54.24
C ILE A 7 0.99 55.35 53.09
N ASN A 8 2.22 54.92 53.41
CA ASN A 8 3.18 54.40 52.41
C ASN A 8 2.75 52.97 52.04
N SER A 9 2.41 52.79 50.77
CA SER A 9 2.15 51.48 50.18
C SER A 9 3.49 50.85 49.77
N VAL A 10 3.86 49.76 50.44
CA VAL A 10 4.98 48.88 50.01
C VAL A 10 4.44 47.95 48.95
N SER A 11 4.88 48.18 47.69
CA SER A 11 4.56 47.33 46.55
C SER A 11 5.41 46.06 46.61
N THR A 12 4.80 44.93 46.95
CA THR A 12 5.44 43.61 46.89
C THR A 12 5.33 43.11 45.46
N GLN A 13 6.39 43.19 44.70
CA GLN A 13 6.51 42.59 43.35
C GLN A 13 6.68 41.08 43.52
N ILE A 14 5.64 40.33 43.19
CA ILE A 14 5.70 38.88 43.10
C ILE A 14 6.18 38.54 41.70
N PHE A 15 7.43 38.08 41.54
CA PHE A 15 7.95 37.52 40.31
C PHE A 15 7.39 36.13 40.08
N TYR A 16 6.40 36.00 39.23
CA TYR A 16 6.01 34.71 38.68
C TYR A 16 7.02 34.31 37.59
N SER A 17 7.92 33.40 37.97
CA SER A 17 8.79 32.71 37.01
C SER A 17 7.93 31.68 36.28
N ALA A 18 7.43 32.05 35.11
CA ALA A 18 6.74 31.12 34.19
C ALA A 18 7.79 30.24 33.52
N CYS A 19 8.05 29.07 34.11
CA CYS A 19 8.82 28.01 33.49
C CYS A 19 7.93 27.33 32.42
N SER A 20 7.90 27.88 31.20
CA SER A 20 7.24 27.24 30.06
C SER A 20 8.07 26.08 29.60
N LEU A 21 7.76 24.86 30.10
CA LEU A 21 8.20 23.60 29.47
C LEU A 21 7.48 23.45 28.13
N ALA A 22 8.13 23.91 27.06
CA ALA A 22 7.74 23.55 25.71
C ALA A 22 8.04 22.07 25.50
N PHE A 23 7.02 21.22 25.66
CA PHE A 23 7.08 19.81 25.30
C PHE A 23 7.04 19.71 23.78
N LEU A 24 8.21 19.73 23.15
CA LEU A 24 8.37 19.44 21.73
C LEU A 24 7.99 17.98 21.49
N LEU A 25 6.72 17.74 21.12
CA LEU A 25 6.27 16.49 20.52
C LEU A 25 6.96 16.35 19.16
N THR A 26 8.13 15.73 19.13
CA THR A 26 8.71 15.24 17.90
C THR A 26 7.84 14.10 17.39
N LEU A 27 6.95 14.38 16.44
CA LEU A 27 6.32 13.34 15.64
C LEU A 27 7.43 12.65 14.85
N SER A 28 7.89 11.53 15.38
CA SER A 28 8.75 10.61 14.62
C SER A 28 7.91 10.06 13.47
N HIS A 29 8.05 10.65 12.29
CA HIS A 29 7.57 10.03 11.06
C HIS A 29 8.37 8.74 10.87
N VAL A 30 7.79 7.61 11.22
CA VAL A 30 8.33 6.31 10.84
C VAL A 30 8.12 6.19 9.33
N SER A 31 9.09 6.66 8.57
CA SER A 31 9.18 6.33 7.16
C SER A 31 9.50 4.85 7.09
N PHE A 32 8.53 4.03 6.68
CA PHE A 32 8.80 2.67 6.23
C PHE A 32 9.57 2.78 4.92
N ALA A 33 10.88 2.94 5.02
CA ALA A 33 11.74 2.83 3.86
C ALA A 33 11.67 1.39 3.37
N ASN A 34 11.35 1.20 2.08
CA ASN A 34 11.47 -0.09 1.42
C ASN A 34 12.96 -0.50 1.51
N GLU A 35 13.27 -1.48 2.35
CA GLU A 35 14.63 -1.95 2.57
C GLU A 35 15.06 -2.82 1.38
N CYS A 36 15.71 -2.19 0.41
CA CYS A 36 16.37 -2.89 -0.68
C CYS A 36 17.85 -3.06 -0.35
N ALA A 37 18.37 -4.28 -0.44
CA ALA A 37 19.80 -4.56 -0.27
C ALA A 37 20.59 -3.77 -1.32
N ASP A 38 21.56 -2.98 -0.86
CA ASP A 38 22.53 -2.24 -1.67
C ASP A 38 21.93 -1.31 -2.75
N ASN A 39 20.69 -0.85 -2.59
CA ASN A 39 19.93 -0.10 -3.60
C ASN A 39 19.82 -0.80 -4.97
N ILE A 40 20.12 -2.10 -5.04
CA ILE A 40 19.97 -2.92 -6.23
C ILE A 40 18.50 -3.34 -6.32
N ARG A 41 17.87 -3.04 -7.45
CA ARG A 41 16.52 -3.50 -7.77
C ARG A 41 16.61 -4.58 -8.82
N SER A 42 15.83 -5.65 -8.65
CA SER A 42 15.75 -6.73 -9.65
C SER A 42 14.74 -6.42 -10.75
N THR A 43 13.82 -5.50 -10.48
CA THR A 43 12.82 -5.07 -11.45
C THR A 43 13.36 -3.89 -12.24
N ASP A 44 13.59 -4.09 -13.53
CA ASP A 44 13.90 -3.00 -14.44
C ASP A 44 12.66 -2.12 -14.62
N VAL A 45 12.76 -0.87 -14.16
CA VAL A 45 11.67 0.09 -14.30
C VAL A 45 11.39 0.43 -15.77
N GLN A 46 12.37 0.32 -16.66
CA GLN A 46 12.24 0.55 -18.10
C GLN A 46 11.40 -0.53 -18.80
N ARG A 47 11.19 -1.66 -18.14
CA ARG A 47 10.27 -2.71 -18.59
C ARG A 47 8.80 -2.28 -18.51
N PHE A 48 8.49 -1.25 -17.74
CA PHE A 48 7.12 -0.83 -17.50
C PHE A 48 6.86 0.55 -18.10
N ASP A 49 5.94 0.63 -19.05
CA ASP A 49 5.40 1.88 -19.55
C ASP A 49 4.33 2.39 -18.58
N ASP A 50 4.48 3.64 -18.13
CA ASP A 50 3.46 4.32 -17.32
C ASP A 50 2.38 4.89 -18.25
N ASN A 51 1.15 4.37 -18.13
CA ASN A 51 0.02 4.83 -18.94
C ASN A 51 -0.58 6.15 -18.38
N HIS A 52 -0.06 6.69 -17.28
CA HIS A 52 -0.49 7.93 -16.62
C HIS A 52 -1.95 7.93 -16.14
N ASP A 53 -2.57 6.79 -16.04
CA ASP A 53 -3.96 6.57 -15.67
C ASP A 53 -4.14 5.67 -14.43
N GLY A 54 -3.04 5.35 -13.74
CA GLY A 54 -3.01 4.41 -12.62
C GLY A 54 -2.76 2.97 -13.05
N THR A 55 -2.37 2.77 -14.31
CA THR A 55 -1.95 1.47 -14.83
C THR A 55 -0.52 1.50 -15.37
N LEU A 56 0.09 0.32 -15.46
CA LEU A 56 1.40 0.10 -16.06
C LEU A 56 1.31 -1.02 -17.09
N THR A 57 1.92 -0.83 -18.23
CA THR A 57 2.09 -1.90 -19.22
C THR A 57 3.47 -2.51 -19.11
N ASP A 58 3.54 -3.79 -18.81
CA ASP A 58 4.75 -4.59 -18.85
C ASP A 58 5.04 -4.96 -20.31
N ILE A 59 6.06 -4.35 -20.91
CA ILE A 59 6.40 -4.50 -22.33
C ILE A 59 6.88 -5.91 -22.68
N ASP A 60 7.48 -6.64 -21.73
CA ASP A 60 7.97 -8.00 -21.95
C ASP A 60 6.82 -9.02 -22.03
N SER A 61 5.85 -8.89 -21.15
CA SER A 61 4.71 -9.82 -21.10
C SER A 61 3.48 -9.33 -21.86
N GLY A 62 3.39 -8.04 -22.15
CA GLY A 62 2.20 -7.40 -22.72
C GLY A 62 1.03 -7.31 -21.74
N LEU A 63 1.29 -7.51 -20.43
CA LEU A 63 0.28 -7.40 -19.40
C LEU A 63 0.13 -5.95 -18.93
N THR A 64 -1.10 -5.54 -18.68
CA THR A 64 -1.38 -4.25 -18.06
C THR A 64 -1.79 -4.47 -16.60
N TRP A 65 -1.12 -3.81 -15.68
CA TRP A 65 -1.31 -3.91 -14.24
C TRP A 65 -1.98 -2.69 -13.66
N MET A 66 -2.91 -2.85 -12.74
CA MET A 66 -3.30 -1.76 -11.87
C MET A 66 -2.18 -1.47 -10.86
N ARG A 67 -1.80 -0.20 -10.72
CA ARG A 67 -0.78 0.22 -9.75
C ARG A 67 -1.26 0.04 -8.32
N CYS A 68 -2.55 0.25 -8.09
CA CYS A 68 -3.21 0.11 -6.79
C CYS A 68 -3.73 -1.31 -6.56
N ALA A 69 -3.72 -1.76 -5.31
CA ALA A 69 -4.47 -2.95 -4.92
C ALA A 69 -5.98 -2.67 -4.96
N LEU A 70 -6.78 -3.71 -5.19
CA LEU A 70 -8.25 -3.59 -5.25
C LEU A 70 -8.80 -3.04 -3.92
N GLY A 71 -9.61 -1.99 -4.00
CA GLY A 71 -10.12 -1.23 -2.86
C GLY A 71 -9.39 0.10 -2.62
N GLN A 72 -8.18 0.26 -3.15
CA GLN A 72 -7.49 1.56 -3.19
C GLN A 72 -7.86 2.31 -4.47
N HIS A 73 -7.61 3.63 -4.50
CA HIS A 73 -7.78 4.42 -5.71
C HIS A 73 -6.49 5.19 -6.03
N TRP A 74 -6.25 5.41 -7.32
CA TRP A 74 -5.12 6.18 -7.84
C TRP A 74 -5.48 7.68 -7.85
N ASP A 75 -4.62 8.53 -7.26
CA ASP A 75 -4.82 9.98 -7.18
C ASP A 75 -4.00 10.80 -8.21
N GLY A 76 -3.29 10.10 -9.10
CA GLY A 76 -2.35 10.69 -10.05
C GLY A 76 -0.88 10.53 -9.64
N ASN A 77 -0.61 10.16 -8.38
CA ASN A 77 0.76 10.01 -7.85
C ASN A 77 0.92 8.76 -6.99
N THR A 78 -0.08 8.41 -6.19
CA THR A 78 -0.03 7.28 -5.26
C THR A 78 -1.36 6.58 -5.12
N CYS A 79 -1.39 5.47 -4.39
CA CYS A 79 -2.62 4.73 -4.08
C CYS A 79 -3.15 5.15 -2.72
N LEU A 80 -4.35 5.71 -2.69
CA LEU A 80 -5.04 6.16 -1.48
C LEU A 80 -6.07 5.13 -1.00
N GLY A 81 -6.34 5.16 0.30
CA GLY A 81 -7.27 4.26 0.96
C GLY A 81 -6.65 2.94 1.37
N GLN A 82 -7.45 2.11 2.05
CA GLN A 82 -7.02 0.78 2.47
C GLN A 82 -7.41 -0.24 1.39
N PRO A 83 -6.52 -1.18 1.05
CA PRO A 83 -6.88 -2.27 0.15
C PRO A 83 -7.94 -3.16 0.78
N GLY A 84 -8.84 -3.68 -0.05
CA GLY A 84 -9.86 -4.63 0.38
C GLY A 84 -9.26 -6.00 0.70
N HIS A 85 -9.83 -6.67 1.71
CA HIS A 85 -9.49 -8.04 2.08
C HIS A 85 -10.57 -8.99 1.56
N TYR A 86 -10.17 -10.01 0.84
CA TYR A 86 -11.08 -10.92 0.14
C TYR A 86 -10.74 -12.36 0.44
N THR A 87 -11.76 -13.21 0.64
CA THR A 87 -11.60 -14.65 0.48
C THR A 87 -11.34 -14.98 -0.98
N TRP A 88 -10.78 -16.14 -1.29
CA TRP A 88 -10.49 -16.51 -2.68
C TRP A 88 -11.73 -16.46 -3.59
N GLN A 89 -12.89 -16.88 -3.08
CA GLN A 89 -14.14 -16.81 -3.82
C GLN A 89 -14.66 -15.39 -3.98
N SER A 90 -14.66 -14.60 -2.90
CA SER A 90 -15.12 -13.20 -2.97
C SER A 90 -14.21 -12.35 -3.85
N ALA A 91 -12.89 -12.61 -3.89
CA ALA A 91 -11.97 -11.95 -4.82
C ALA A 91 -12.42 -12.07 -6.27
N GLN A 92 -12.73 -13.30 -6.71
CA GLN A 92 -13.18 -13.55 -8.07
C GLN A 92 -14.55 -12.93 -8.36
N GLN A 93 -15.47 -12.99 -7.40
CA GLN A 93 -16.79 -12.40 -7.55
C GLN A 93 -16.68 -10.88 -7.67
N THR A 94 -15.92 -10.23 -6.77
CA THR A 94 -15.72 -8.77 -6.80
C THR A 94 -15.10 -8.32 -8.12
N VAL A 95 -14.17 -9.09 -8.68
CA VAL A 95 -13.55 -8.75 -9.97
C VAL A 95 -14.55 -8.86 -11.11
N ARG A 96 -15.43 -9.88 -11.10
CA ARG A 96 -16.51 -9.96 -12.11
C ARG A 96 -17.47 -8.78 -12.01
N GLU A 97 -17.91 -8.44 -10.80
CA GLU A 97 -18.79 -7.28 -10.54
C GLU A 97 -18.12 -5.98 -10.95
N PHE A 98 -16.84 -5.80 -10.62
CA PHE A 98 -16.03 -4.66 -11.04
C PHE A 98 -16.04 -4.47 -12.55
N ASN A 99 -15.83 -5.53 -13.32
CA ASN A 99 -15.89 -5.49 -14.78
C ASN A 99 -17.31 -5.18 -15.30
N GLN A 100 -18.35 -5.69 -14.64
CA GLN A 100 -19.74 -5.46 -15.04
C GLN A 100 -20.17 -4.00 -14.86
N VAL A 101 -19.71 -3.33 -13.79
CA VAL A 101 -20.07 -1.94 -13.53
C VAL A 101 -19.22 -0.91 -14.28
N GLY A 102 -18.30 -1.37 -15.14
CA GLY A 102 -17.50 -0.48 -15.98
C GLY A 102 -15.99 -0.80 -15.98
N GLY A 103 -15.50 -1.55 -15.01
CA GLY A 103 -14.08 -1.88 -14.88
C GLY A 103 -13.23 -0.67 -14.50
N TYR A 104 -12.11 -0.52 -15.14
CA TYR A 104 -11.17 0.59 -14.91
C TYR A 104 -10.55 1.04 -16.25
N VAL A 105 -10.44 2.37 -16.44
CA VAL A 105 -9.89 2.99 -17.66
C VAL A 105 -10.52 2.37 -18.93
N GLU A 106 -11.87 2.32 -18.94
CA GLU A 106 -12.68 1.78 -20.07
C GLU A 106 -12.47 0.28 -20.37
N HIS A 107 -11.65 -0.41 -19.57
CA HIS A 107 -11.40 -1.84 -19.70
C HIS A 107 -12.20 -2.67 -18.71
N LYS A 108 -12.79 -3.76 -19.19
CA LYS A 108 -13.70 -4.66 -18.44
C LYS A 108 -13.21 -6.11 -18.43
N ASP A 109 -11.93 -6.31 -18.74
CA ASP A 109 -11.26 -7.62 -18.82
C ASP A 109 -10.23 -7.81 -17.70
N TRP A 110 -10.38 -7.06 -16.60
CA TRP A 110 -9.54 -7.20 -15.42
C TRP A 110 -9.74 -8.54 -14.74
N ARG A 111 -8.67 -9.12 -14.21
CA ARG A 111 -8.69 -10.41 -13.57
C ARG A 111 -7.69 -10.50 -12.42
N VAL A 112 -7.86 -11.49 -11.56
CA VAL A 112 -6.83 -11.90 -10.60
C VAL A 112 -5.65 -12.47 -11.40
N PRO A 113 -4.40 -12.06 -11.12
CA PRO A 113 -3.24 -12.56 -11.85
C PRO A 113 -2.94 -14.02 -11.55
N LYS A 114 -2.30 -14.71 -12.50
CA LYS A 114 -1.70 -16.03 -12.27
C LYS A 114 -0.46 -15.90 -11.38
N LEU A 115 -0.08 -16.99 -10.71
CA LEU A 115 1.09 -16.98 -9.83
C LEU A 115 2.40 -16.58 -10.54
N PRO A 116 2.72 -17.07 -11.75
CA PRO A 116 3.92 -16.62 -12.48
C PRO A 116 3.88 -15.13 -12.82
N GLU A 117 2.70 -14.54 -13.06
CA GLU A 117 2.53 -13.13 -13.34
C GLU A 117 2.87 -12.29 -12.09
N LEU A 118 2.32 -12.64 -10.93
CA LEU A 118 2.68 -12.01 -9.64
C LEU A 118 4.17 -12.16 -9.33
N ALA A 119 4.76 -13.33 -9.62
CA ALA A 119 6.19 -13.55 -9.43
C ALA A 119 7.05 -12.63 -10.32
N GLY A 120 6.52 -12.23 -11.48
CA GLY A 120 7.19 -11.31 -12.41
C GLY A 120 7.31 -9.88 -11.91
N ILE A 121 6.52 -9.47 -10.91
CA ILE A 121 6.58 -8.14 -10.30
C ILE A 121 7.20 -8.14 -8.89
N VAL A 122 7.73 -9.30 -8.44
CA VAL A 122 8.42 -9.41 -7.15
C VAL A 122 9.80 -8.79 -7.25
N GLU A 123 10.10 -7.89 -6.32
CA GLU A 123 11.43 -7.33 -6.14
C GLU A 123 12.24 -8.23 -5.20
N ARG A 124 13.28 -8.88 -5.72
CA ARG A 124 14.04 -9.91 -4.98
C ARG A 124 15.03 -9.34 -3.98
N HIS A 125 15.49 -8.12 -4.20
CA HIS A 125 16.49 -7.45 -3.38
C HIS A 125 15.88 -6.51 -2.33
N CYS A 126 14.55 -6.41 -2.28
CA CYS A 126 13.83 -5.61 -1.30
C CYS A 126 13.02 -6.48 -0.34
N ASN A 127 12.78 -5.95 0.85
CA ASN A 127 11.93 -6.55 1.86
C ASN A 127 10.90 -5.54 2.36
N ASN A 128 9.75 -6.01 2.80
CA ASN A 128 8.71 -5.21 3.47
C ASN A 128 8.31 -3.90 2.78
N PRO A 129 7.81 -3.91 1.55
CA PRO A 129 7.42 -5.07 0.74
C PRO A 129 8.47 -5.45 -0.32
N ARG A 130 8.40 -6.68 -0.82
CA ARG A 130 9.18 -7.22 -1.93
C ARG A 130 8.58 -6.85 -3.28
N ILE A 131 8.37 -5.56 -3.51
CA ILE A 131 7.84 -4.99 -4.75
C ILE A 131 8.40 -3.58 -4.93
N ASN A 132 8.54 -3.15 -6.16
CA ASN A 132 9.01 -1.79 -6.46
C ASN A 132 7.90 -0.78 -6.18
N LEU A 133 8.06 0.01 -5.10
CA LEU A 133 7.06 1.01 -4.69
C LEU A 133 7.00 2.25 -5.60
N GLN A 134 7.95 2.44 -6.53
CA GLN A 134 7.82 3.47 -7.56
C GLN A 134 6.80 3.05 -8.63
N LEU A 135 6.75 1.74 -8.94
CA LEU A 135 5.80 1.17 -9.89
C LEU A 135 4.45 0.90 -9.21
N PHE A 136 4.47 0.35 -8.00
CA PHE A 136 3.29 -0.12 -7.26
C PHE A 136 3.23 0.53 -5.86
N PRO A 137 2.95 1.85 -5.78
CA PRO A 137 3.00 2.58 -4.52
C PRO A 137 1.98 2.05 -3.50
N ALA A 138 2.26 2.30 -2.22
CA ALA A 138 1.43 1.91 -1.09
C ALA A 138 1.01 0.43 -1.08
N THR A 139 1.83 -0.46 -1.68
CA THR A 139 1.60 -1.91 -1.63
C THR A 139 1.98 -2.44 -0.25
N PRO A 140 1.05 -3.06 0.50
CA PRO A 140 1.37 -3.65 1.79
C PRO A 140 2.25 -4.91 1.67
N ALA A 141 3.10 -5.13 2.68
CA ALA A 141 3.95 -6.32 2.82
C ALA A 141 3.12 -7.51 3.34
N THR A 142 2.23 -8.04 2.54
CA THR A 142 1.29 -9.12 2.91
C THR A 142 0.92 -9.99 1.71
N TYR A 143 -0.05 -10.86 1.89
CA TYR A 143 -0.51 -11.86 0.92
C TYR A 143 -1.42 -11.26 -0.15
N PHE A 144 -1.17 -11.62 -1.40
CA PHE A 144 -2.02 -11.32 -2.56
C PHE A 144 -2.45 -12.61 -3.25
N TRP A 145 -3.75 -12.76 -3.51
CA TRP A 145 -4.30 -13.92 -4.20
C TRP A 145 -3.75 -14.07 -5.61
N ALA A 146 -3.41 -15.31 -5.96
CA ALA A 146 -3.11 -15.72 -7.33
C ALA A 146 -4.20 -16.65 -7.86
N PHE A 147 -4.60 -16.43 -9.11
CA PHE A 147 -5.51 -17.35 -9.81
C PHE A 147 -4.69 -18.47 -10.44
N ASP A 148 -4.44 -19.51 -9.67
CA ASP A 148 -3.83 -20.74 -10.19
C ASP A 148 -4.62 -21.95 -9.67
N THR A 149 -4.76 -22.97 -10.52
CA THR A 149 -5.80 -23.98 -10.38
C THR A 149 -5.36 -25.26 -9.69
N LYS A 150 -4.12 -25.38 -9.23
CA LYS A 150 -3.61 -26.65 -8.68
C LYS A 150 -2.78 -26.49 -7.41
N PRO A 151 -3.32 -25.93 -6.32
CA PRO A 151 -2.74 -26.23 -5.02
C PRO A 151 -2.91 -27.73 -4.72
N LYS A 152 -2.07 -28.25 -3.83
CA LYS A 152 -2.10 -29.68 -3.44
C LYS A 152 -3.41 -30.13 -2.83
N THR A 153 -4.19 -29.20 -2.30
CA THR A 153 -5.48 -29.47 -1.62
C THR A 153 -6.59 -28.57 -2.19
N TYR A 154 -7.81 -29.09 -2.21
CA TYR A 154 -9.00 -28.41 -2.77
C TYR A 154 -9.39 -27.13 -2.04
N ASP A 155 -9.08 -27.04 -0.76
CA ASP A 155 -9.46 -25.96 0.15
C ASP A 155 -8.45 -24.80 0.16
N GLN A 156 -7.30 -24.94 -0.53
CA GLN A 156 -6.25 -23.93 -0.60
C GLN A 156 -6.20 -23.24 -1.96
N ALA A 157 -5.61 -22.05 -1.96
CA ALA A 157 -5.22 -21.31 -3.15
C ALA A 157 -3.85 -20.68 -2.96
N TYR A 158 -3.16 -20.45 -4.07
CA TYR A 158 -1.86 -19.78 -4.04
C TYR A 158 -1.98 -18.30 -3.72
N VAL A 159 -1.00 -17.82 -2.98
CA VAL A 159 -0.78 -16.40 -2.71
C VAL A 159 0.70 -16.06 -2.95
N MET A 160 0.94 -14.82 -3.32
CA MET A 160 2.24 -14.17 -3.26
C MET A 160 2.32 -13.35 -1.97
N ASP A 161 3.27 -13.65 -1.10
CA ASP A 161 3.60 -12.82 0.04
C ASP A 161 4.64 -11.77 -0.38
N PHE A 162 4.22 -10.53 -0.48
CA PHE A 162 5.14 -9.41 -0.70
C PHE A 162 5.90 -9.00 0.58
N GLY A 163 5.66 -9.64 1.73
CA GLY A 163 6.49 -9.50 2.92
C GLY A 163 7.85 -10.18 2.73
N ASN A 164 7.97 -11.42 3.15
CA ASN A 164 9.26 -12.14 3.12
C ASN A 164 9.19 -13.62 2.69
N LYS A 165 8.01 -14.23 2.65
CA LYS A 165 7.86 -15.66 2.38
C LYS A 165 7.83 -16.02 0.89
N GLY A 166 7.44 -15.05 0.02
CA GLY A 166 7.25 -15.32 -1.40
C GLY A 166 6.01 -16.18 -1.67
N VAL A 167 6.14 -17.22 -2.51
CA VAL A 167 5.03 -18.11 -2.87
C VAL A 167 4.64 -19.03 -1.71
N THR A 168 3.36 -19.02 -1.35
CA THR A 168 2.78 -19.94 -0.38
C THR A 168 1.30 -20.21 -0.70
N THR A 169 0.60 -20.92 0.16
CA THR A 169 -0.84 -21.16 0.07
C THR A 169 -1.56 -20.69 1.33
N LEU A 170 -2.80 -20.25 1.17
CA LEU A 170 -3.74 -19.98 2.25
C LEU A 170 -5.00 -20.83 2.03
N LEU A 171 -5.77 -21.02 3.09
CA LEU A 171 -7.12 -21.56 2.93
C LEU A 171 -7.97 -20.60 2.09
N LYS A 172 -8.82 -21.09 1.25
CA LYS A 172 -9.74 -20.26 0.44
C LYS A 172 -10.70 -19.43 1.28
N SER A 173 -10.89 -19.82 2.54
CA SER A 173 -11.66 -19.06 3.55
C SER A 173 -10.87 -17.92 4.19
N ASP A 174 -9.53 -17.96 4.13
CA ASP A 174 -8.68 -16.89 4.64
C ASP A 174 -8.83 -15.64 3.76
N GLN A 175 -8.31 -14.53 4.26
CA GLN A 175 -8.35 -13.25 3.54
C GLN A 175 -6.98 -12.84 3.04
N ALA A 176 -6.93 -12.38 1.80
CA ALA A 176 -5.76 -11.77 1.20
C ALA A 176 -6.18 -10.59 0.29
N LEU A 177 -5.21 -9.82 -0.12
CA LEU A 177 -5.41 -8.70 -1.03
C LEU A 177 -5.48 -9.17 -2.48
N VAL A 178 -5.88 -8.28 -3.38
CA VAL A 178 -5.91 -8.52 -4.82
C VAL A 178 -5.25 -7.35 -5.54
N ARG A 179 -4.38 -7.64 -6.50
CA ARG A 179 -3.94 -6.71 -7.54
C ARG A 179 -4.48 -7.19 -8.86
N LEU A 180 -5.06 -6.29 -9.64
CA LEU A 180 -5.65 -6.68 -10.91
C LEU A 180 -4.65 -6.55 -12.06
N VAL A 181 -4.82 -7.44 -13.02
CA VAL A 181 -4.07 -7.47 -14.27
C VAL A 181 -5.04 -7.72 -15.42
N ARG A 182 -4.71 -7.25 -16.61
CA ARG A 182 -5.39 -7.57 -17.88
C ARG A 182 -4.39 -7.91 -18.96
N GLY A 183 -4.86 -8.40 -20.10
CA GLY A 183 -4.03 -8.82 -21.22
C GLY A 183 -3.96 -10.35 -21.37
N ARG A 184 -2.99 -10.85 -22.14
CA ARG A 184 -2.92 -12.25 -22.56
C ARG A 184 -3.12 -13.22 -21.40
N GLN A 185 -3.99 -14.22 -21.64
CA GLN A 185 -4.16 -15.40 -20.78
C GLN A 185 -3.22 -16.52 -21.24
#